data_ef6cf8de398520ea0a1a3160c7c794a8
#
_entry.id   ef6cf8de398520ea0a1a3160c7c794a8
#
_cell.length_a   1.000
_cell.length_b   1.000
_cell.length_c   1.000
_cell.angle_alpha   90.00
_cell.angle_beta   90.00
_cell.angle_gamma   90.00
#
_symmetry.space_group_name_H-M   'P 1'
#
loop_
_entity.id
_entity.type
_entity.pdbx_description
1 polymer ?
#
loop_
_entity_poly.entity_id
_entity_poly.type
_entity_poly.pdbx_seq_one_letter_code
_entity_poly.pdbx_strand_id
1 'polypeptide(L)'
;MSFFRSGDLWAHLIFILVAAFALNYVTHAAADDIYVYRLGAVSLADGPDGYQLYTFRTRGLPFTYPPFAALLFYPLAFLTEPQSMLLITAIICALCYWCAYLLYSYARSRSWRLPLQKHLGHWGMVSLIAALIWMCGPWRLTTHFGQINAIILMLILADFMRPATRVPRGVLLGIAAGIKLTPLAFGLLLLMRKDWKGIATLGVSFAATVGIGFLVIREESFTFWFHAVRDTSRVGWFSYFDNVSIMGTLTHAGLQHHLTATALSVVQVALTLLIVLVTAVLLVPLIRARALMAQLALTAFMMLQISPISWSHHNTWYPLMLAAVVMEIFPLMYQRVSSFVFTLAVILATAALVGMYISPFWIVLAFSPHFNSDQILMVPEGSLGLMAGTMPYQLMYLFILVTFFVYLANRQLVERAARAAGAELAEAKYSR
;
A
#
# COMPACT_ATOMS: atom_id res chain seq x y z
N MET A 1 2.09 -17.55 33.60
CA MET A 1 2.13 -18.21 32.28
C MET A 1 0.77 -18.77 31.95
N SER A 2 -0.11 -18.04 31.26
CA SER A 2 -1.34 -18.55 30.66
C SER A 2 -1.33 -18.13 29.19
N PHE A 3 -0.56 -18.85 28.38
CA PHE A 3 -0.37 -18.55 26.95
C PHE A 3 -1.59 -18.85 26.08
N PHE A 4 -2.59 -19.57 26.61
CA PHE A 4 -3.77 -19.97 25.86
C PHE A 4 -5.04 -19.80 26.70
N ARG A 5 -5.79 -18.73 26.45
CA ARG A 5 -7.21 -18.72 26.72
C ARG A 5 -7.93 -19.45 25.58
N SER A 6 -9.03 -20.13 25.88
CA SER A 6 -9.79 -20.88 24.84
C SER A 6 -10.17 -20.04 23.62
N GLY A 7 -10.40 -18.72 23.79
CA GLY A 7 -10.68 -17.79 22.72
C GLY A 7 -9.49 -17.52 21.78
N ASP A 8 -8.26 -17.52 22.30
CA ASP A 8 -7.06 -17.34 21.49
C ASP A 8 -6.85 -18.52 20.54
N LEU A 9 -7.15 -19.73 20.99
CA LEU A 9 -7.01 -20.95 20.18
C LEU A 9 -7.88 -20.88 18.92
N TRP A 10 -9.15 -20.51 19.05
CA TRP A 10 -10.06 -20.40 17.91
C TRP A 10 -9.60 -19.34 16.89
N ALA A 11 -9.12 -18.21 17.34
CA ALA A 11 -8.62 -17.17 16.45
C ALA A 11 -7.33 -17.59 15.74
N HIS A 12 -6.42 -18.30 16.41
CA HIS A 12 -5.25 -18.90 15.77
C HIS A 12 -5.65 -19.96 14.74
N LEU A 13 -6.62 -20.82 15.05
CA LEU A 13 -7.14 -21.79 14.10
C LEU A 13 -7.76 -21.12 12.87
N ILE A 14 -8.54 -20.04 13.05
CA ILE A 14 -9.08 -19.26 11.94
C ILE A 14 -7.93 -18.70 11.08
N PHE A 15 -6.90 -18.12 11.70
CA PHE A 15 -5.76 -17.60 10.94
C PHE A 15 -5.00 -18.71 10.20
N ILE A 16 -4.79 -19.87 10.85
CA ILE A 16 -4.16 -21.03 10.21
C ILE A 16 -4.99 -21.53 9.03
N LEU A 17 -6.30 -21.60 9.17
CA LEU A 17 -7.20 -21.99 8.07
C LEU A 17 -7.14 -20.97 6.92
N VAL A 18 -7.14 -19.67 7.23
CA VAL A 18 -6.97 -18.60 6.24
C VAL A 18 -5.60 -18.71 5.55
N ALA A 19 -4.53 -18.96 6.30
CA ALA A 19 -3.19 -19.15 5.75
C ALA A 19 -3.09 -20.43 4.89
N ALA A 20 -3.72 -21.53 5.32
CA ALA A 20 -3.78 -22.76 4.54
C ALA A 20 -4.60 -22.58 3.25
N PHE A 21 -5.71 -21.83 3.31
CA PHE A 21 -6.46 -21.45 2.12
C PHE A 21 -5.62 -20.56 1.20
N ALA A 22 -4.84 -19.61 1.77
CA ALA A 22 -3.89 -18.79 1.03
C ALA A 22 -2.88 -19.65 0.28
N LEU A 23 -2.31 -20.64 0.98
CA LEU A 23 -1.33 -21.53 0.41
C LEU A 23 -1.93 -22.37 -0.73
N ASN A 24 -3.13 -22.92 -0.53
CA ASN A 24 -3.86 -23.64 -1.58
C ASN A 24 -4.22 -22.72 -2.76
N TYR A 25 -4.64 -21.50 -2.51
CA TYR A 25 -4.93 -20.52 -3.55
C TYR A 25 -3.69 -20.20 -4.39
N VAL A 26 -2.53 -20.11 -3.75
CA VAL A 26 -1.23 -19.80 -4.36
C VAL A 26 -0.72 -20.97 -5.23
N THR A 27 -0.98 -22.23 -4.86
CA THR A 27 -0.57 -23.38 -5.68
C THR A 27 -1.28 -23.45 -7.04
N HIS A 28 -2.37 -22.70 -7.19
CA HIS A 28 -3.13 -22.59 -8.45
C HIS A 28 -2.99 -21.21 -9.10
N ALA A 29 -2.09 -20.37 -8.57
CA ALA A 29 -1.96 -18.99 -8.98
C ALA A 29 -0.98 -18.79 -10.12
N ALA A 30 -1.14 -17.70 -10.86
CA ALA A 30 -0.24 -17.28 -11.92
C ALA A 30 1.18 -16.93 -11.42
N ALA A 31 1.33 -16.48 -10.16
CA ALA A 31 2.60 -16.20 -9.47
C ALA A 31 3.61 -15.35 -10.29
N ASP A 32 3.09 -14.46 -11.15
CA ASP A 32 3.86 -13.83 -12.22
C ASP A 32 5.00 -12.95 -11.68
N ASP A 33 4.77 -12.22 -10.60
CA ASP A 33 5.78 -11.28 -10.08
C ASP A 33 6.96 -11.98 -9.41
N ILE A 34 6.71 -13.03 -8.62
CA ILE A 34 7.81 -13.77 -7.99
C ILE A 34 8.70 -14.45 -9.04
N TYR A 35 8.12 -14.84 -10.19
CA TYR A 35 8.88 -15.40 -11.29
C TYR A 35 9.76 -14.35 -11.97
N VAL A 36 9.25 -13.12 -12.12
CA VAL A 36 10.06 -11.97 -12.58
C VAL A 36 11.22 -11.71 -11.62
N TYR A 37 11.00 -11.75 -10.30
CA TYR A 37 12.05 -11.54 -9.31
C TYR A 37 13.08 -12.66 -9.36
N ARG A 38 12.62 -13.92 -9.43
CA ARG A 38 13.50 -15.09 -9.54
C ARG A 38 14.32 -15.05 -10.83
N LEU A 39 13.71 -14.76 -11.97
CA LEU A 39 14.45 -14.69 -13.24
C LEU A 39 15.45 -13.53 -13.22
N GLY A 40 15.12 -12.40 -12.60
CA GLY A 40 16.06 -11.32 -12.35
C GLY A 40 17.26 -11.76 -11.49
N ALA A 41 17.00 -12.58 -10.48
CA ALA A 41 18.07 -13.18 -9.67
C ALA A 41 18.95 -14.16 -10.47
N VAL A 42 18.33 -15.04 -11.28
CA VAL A 42 19.03 -15.99 -12.16
C VAL A 42 19.90 -15.23 -13.18
N SER A 43 19.39 -14.15 -13.79
CA SER A 43 20.15 -13.35 -14.74
C SER A 43 21.44 -12.76 -14.14
N LEU A 44 21.43 -12.46 -12.83
CA LEU A 44 22.62 -12.00 -12.13
C LEU A 44 23.56 -13.16 -11.76
N ALA A 45 23.04 -14.37 -11.53
CA ALA A 45 23.80 -15.55 -11.17
C ALA A 45 24.54 -16.15 -12.38
N ASP A 46 23.90 -16.12 -13.56
CA ASP A 46 24.45 -16.67 -14.81
C ASP A 46 25.54 -15.76 -15.43
N GLY A 47 25.67 -14.52 -14.93
CA GLY A 47 26.69 -13.57 -15.40
C GLY A 47 26.45 -13.05 -16.82
N PRO A 48 27.51 -12.59 -17.51
CA PRO A 48 27.39 -11.91 -18.82
C PRO A 48 26.80 -12.77 -19.95
N ASP A 49 26.91 -14.09 -19.84
CA ASP A 49 26.38 -15.03 -20.83
C ASP A 49 24.89 -15.35 -20.62
N GLY A 50 24.30 -14.86 -19.51
CA GLY A 50 22.90 -15.03 -19.16
C GLY A 50 21.97 -13.97 -19.75
N TYR A 51 20.74 -13.99 -19.26
CA TYR A 51 19.77 -12.95 -19.61
C TYR A 51 20.17 -11.60 -19.02
N GLN A 52 20.17 -10.54 -19.82
CA GLN A 52 20.36 -9.19 -19.30
C GLN A 52 19.15 -8.75 -18.49
N LEU A 53 19.35 -8.28 -17.27
CA LEU A 53 18.31 -7.97 -16.27
C LEU A 53 17.17 -7.11 -16.80
N TYR A 54 17.45 -6.12 -17.64
CA TYR A 54 16.45 -5.19 -18.15
C TYR A 54 15.95 -5.49 -19.56
N THR A 55 16.41 -6.56 -20.20
CA THR A 55 15.99 -6.95 -21.56
C THR A 55 15.12 -8.19 -21.60
N PHE A 56 15.22 -9.08 -20.60
CA PHE A 56 14.38 -10.27 -20.58
C PHE A 56 12.91 -9.94 -20.32
N ARG A 57 12.05 -10.84 -20.76
CA ARG A 57 10.64 -10.88 -20.39
C ARG A 57 10.26 -12.30 -20.00
N THR A 58 9.60 -12.46 -18.85
CA THR A 58 8.98 -13.73 -18.46
C THR A 58 7.47 -13.57 -18.43
N ARG A 59 6.75 -14.47 -19.08
CA ARG A 59 5.29 -14.37 -19.22
C ARG A 59 4.83 -12.99 -19.74
N GLY A 60 5.62 -12.37 -20.61
CA GLY A 60 5.37 -11.02 -21.13
C GLY A 60 5.80 -9.87 -20.22
N LEU A 61 6.21 -10.15 -18.98
CA LEU A 61 6.54 -9.15 -17.96
C LEU A 61 8.06 -8.92 -17.88
N PRO A 62 8.55 -7.67 -17.90
CA PRO A 62 9.95 -7.33 -17.71
C PRO A 62 10.27 -7.12 -16.23
N PHE A 63 11.55 -7.15 -15.90
CA PHE A 63 12.03 -6.68 -14.59
C PHE A 63 12.01 -5.15 -14.53
N THR A 64 11.20 -4.58 -13.62
CA THR A 64 10.94 -3.13 -13.54
C THR A 64 11.51 -2.46 -12.29
N TYR A 65 12.17 -3.22 -11.43
CA TYR A 65 12.69 -2.76 -10.14
C TYR A 65 14.10 -2.18 -10.25
N PRO A 66 14.51 -1.30 -9.30
CA PRO A 66 15.90 -0.83 -9.22
C PRO A 66 16.92 -1.97 -9.05
N PRO A 67 18.19 -1.75 -9.44
CA PRO A 67 19.26 -2.75 -9.32
C PRO A 67 19.43 -3.31 -7.90
N PHE A 68 19.30 -2.47 -6.88
CA PHE A 68 19.36 -2.91 -5.49
C PHE A 68 18.30 -3.98 -5.16
N ALA A 69 17.09 -3.88 -5.73
CA ALA A 69 16.08 -4.93 -5.56
C ALA A 69 16.51 -6.26 -6.16
N ALA A 70 17.15 -6.25 -7.32
CA ALA A 70 17.68 -7.47 -7.95
C ALA A 70 18.72 -8.15 -7.05
N LEU A 71 19.60 -7.37 -6.40
CA LEU A 71 20.56 -7.90 -5.41
C LEU A 71 19.87 -8.51 -4.19
N LEU A 72 18.79 -7.91 -3.71
CA LEU A 72 17.99 -8.48 -2.61
C LEU A 72 17.27 -9.77 -3.03
N PHE A 73 16.89 -9.89 -4.29
CA PHE A 73 16.27 -11.10 -4.83
C PHE A 73 17.26 -12.19 -5.19
N TYR A 74 18.58 -11.90 -5.22
CA TYR A 74 19.62 -12.84 -5.61
C TYR A 74 19.51 -14.25 -4.97
N PRO A 75 19.13 -14.40 -3.68
CA PRO A 75 18.93 -15.71 -3.08
C PRO A 75 17.86 -16.57 -3.78
N LEU A 76 16.92 -15.97 -4.51
CA LEU A 76 15.89 -16.71 -5.25
C LEU A 76 16.46 -17.48 -6.45
N ALA A 77 17.66 -17.14 -6.93
CA ALA A 77 18.35 -17.89 -7.99
C ALA A 77 18.60 -19.35 -7.60
N PHE A 78 18.79 -19.61 -6.31
CA PHE A 78 19.09 -20.94 -5.75
C PHE A 78 17.83 -21.75 -5.40
N LEU A 79 16.64 -21.18 -5.60
CA LEU A 79 15.36 -21.80 -5.31
C LEU A 79 14.63 -22.16 -6.61
N THR A 80 13.82 -23.22 -6.57
CA THR A 80 12.85 -23.48 -7.64
C THR A 80 11.70 -22.47 -7.59
N GLU A 81 10.93 -22.39 -8.67
CA GLU A 81 9.74 -21.50 -8.71
C GLU A 81 8.77 -21.80 -7.55
N PRO A 82 8.37 -23.06 -7.27
CA PRO A 82 7.50 -23.35 -6.13
C PRO A 82 8.12 -22.99 -4.77
N GLN A 83 9.42 -23.18 -4.59
CA GLN A 83 10.11 -22.80 -3.35
C GLN A 83 10.14 -21.28 -3.16
N SER A 84 10.38 -20.52 -4.24
CA SER A 84 10.33 -19.05 -4.21
C SER A 84 8.94 -18.54 -3.85
N MET A 85 7.89 -19.17 -4.42
CA MET A 85 6.50 -18.84 -4.12
C MET A 85 6.13 -19.19 -2.68
N LEU A 86 6.55 -20.34 -2.17
CA LEU A 86 6.34 -20.71 -0.77
C LEU A 86 7.01 -19.74 0.19
N LEU A 87 8.26 -19.36 -0.10
CA LEU A 87 9.03 -18.41 0.71
C LEU A 87 8.34 -17.05 0.78
N ILE A 88 7.98 -16.47 -0.37
CA ILE A 88 7.35 -15.13 -0.38
C ILE A 88 5.97 -15.17 0.28
N THR A 89 5.20 -16.25 0.09
CA THR A 89 3.90 -16.43 0.75
C THR A 89 4.05 -16.49 2.27
N ALA A 90 5.02 -17.25 2.77
CA ALA A 90 5.31 -17.31 4.21
C ALA A 90 5.70 -15.93 4.76
N ILE A 91 6.53 -15.17 4.03
CA ILE A 91 6.90 -13.79 4.38
C ILE A 91 5.65 -12.89 4.41
N ILE A 92 4.80 -12.92 3.38
CA ILE A 92 3.58 -12.11 3.32
C ILE A 92 2.64 -12.44 4.49
N CYS A 93 2.44 -13.72 4.82
CA CYS A 93 1.62 -14.14 5.96
C CYS A 93 2.20 -13.60 7.29
N ALA A 94 3.51 -13.72 7.50
CA ALA A 94 4.16 -13.19 8.70
C ALA A 94 4.02 -11.66 8.80
N LEU A 95 4.19 -10.94 7.68
CA LEU A 95 4.03 -9.50 7.62
C LEU A 95 2.57 -9.05 7.80
N CYS A 96 1.61 -9.83 7.30
CA CYS A 96 0.19 -9.62 7.56
C CYS A 96 -0.11 -9.70 9.06
N TYR A 97 0.42 -10.73 9.71
CA TYR A 97 0.28 -10.90 11.16
C TYR A 97 0.93 -9.75 11.94
N TRP A 98 2.12 -9.32 11.54
CA TRP A 98 2.78 -8.19 12.16
C TRP A 98 2.03 -6.86 11.92
N CYS A 99 1.49 -6.65 10.73
CA CYS A 99 0.62 -5.51 10.42
C CYS A 99 -0.58 -5.48 11.39
N ALA A 100 -1.25 -6.63 11.57
CA ALA A 100 -2.36 -6.77 12.51
C ALA A 100 -1.93 -6.44 13.95
N TYR A 101 -0.75 -6.92 14.36
CA TYR A 101 -0.19 -6.62 15.67
C TYR A 101 0.06 -5.11 15.85
N LEU A 102 0.63 -4.43 14.86
CA LEU A 102 0.86 -2.98 14.92
C LEU A 102 -0.45 -2.20 15.02
N LEU A 103 -1.44 -2.54 14.18
CA LEU A 103 -2.75 -1.89 14.20
C LEU A 103 -3.47 -2.10 15.53
N TYR A 104 -3.47 -3.32 16.05
CA TYR A 104 -4.10 -3.64 17.33
C TYR A 104 -3.38 -2.97 18.50
N SER A 105 -2.05 -2.98 18.51
CA SER A 105 -1.24 -2.32 19.54
C SER A 105 -1.46 -0.81 19.53
N TYR A 106 -1.56 -0.20 18.34
CA TYR A 106 -1.90 1.21 18.20
C TYR A 106 -3.31 1.52 18.72
N ALA A 107 -4.32 0.71 18.36
CA ALA A 107 -5.67 0.87 18.88
C ALA A 107 -5.69 0.82 20.43
N ARG A 108 -4.94 -0.14 21.01
CA ARG A 108 -4.80 -0.26 22.46
C ARG A 108 -4.13 0.96 23.11
N SER A 109 -3.08 1.49 22.49
CA SER A 109 -2.40 2.68 22.98
C SER A 109 -3.29 3.94 22.99
N ARG A 110 -4.35 3.93 22.18
CA ARG A 110 -5.39 4.96 22.09
C ARG A 110 -6.63 4.63 22.93
N SER A 111 -6.54 3.68 23.86
CA SER A 111 -7.64 3.24 24.73
C SER A 111 -8.86 2.70 24.00
N TRP A 112 -8.71 2.31 22.70
CA TRP A 112 -9.79 1.69 21.95
C TRP A 112 -10.09 0.28 22.50
N ARG A 113 -11.36 0.02 22.79
CA ARG A 113 -11.86 -1.29 23.22
C ARG A 113 -12.62 -1.92 22.06
N LEU A 114 -12.07 -2.99 21.49
CA LEU A 114 -12.75 -3.75 20.45
C LEU A 114 -13.77 -4.72 21.09
N PRO A 115 -14.97 -4.89 20.49
CA PRO A 115 -16.06 -5.66 21.09
C PRO A 115 -15.66 -7.08 21.52
N LEU A 116 -14.89 -7.78 20.67
CA LEU A 116 -14.48 -9.16 20.90
C LEU A 116 -13.27 -9.32 21.83
N GLN A 117 -12.64 -8.22 22.27
CA GLN A 117 -11.42 -8.28 23.09
C GLN A 117 -11.63 -8.98 24.46
N LYS A 118 -12.86 -8.97 25.00
CA LYS A 118 -13.20 -9.66 26.24
C LYS A 118 -13.19 -11.18 26.09
N HIS A 119 -13.50 -11.67 24.90
CA HIS A 119 -13.63 -13.09 24.55
C HIS A 119 -12.37 -13.63 23.93
N LEU A 120 -11.73 -12.83 23.09
CA LEU A 120 -10.45 -13.13 22.45
C LEU A 120 -9.34 -12.44 23.24
N GLY A 121 -8.32 -13.13 23.66
CA GLY A 121 -7.15 -12.52 24.28
C GLY A 121 -6.38 -11.62 23.29
N HIS A 122 -5.23 -11.13 23.70
CA HIS A 122 -4.40 -10.24 22.88
C HIS A 122 -4.07 -10.87 21.52
N TRP A 123 -3.53 -12.08 21.54
CA TRP A 123 -3.11 -12.78 20.32
C TRP A 123 -4.28 -13.29 19.47
N GLY A 124 -5.40 -13.62 20.11
CA GLY A 124 -6.62 -13.96 19.40
C GLY A 124 -7.17 -12.78 18.59
N MET A 125 -7.15 -11.57 19.15
CA MET A 125 -7.51 -10.36 18.41
C MET A 125 -6.56 -10.08 17.25
N VAL A 126 -5.24 -10.25 17.45
CA VAL A 126 -4.24 -10.09 16.39
C VAL A 126 -4.50 -11.08 15.26
N SER A 127 -4.77 -12.35 15.57
CA SER A 127 -5.06 -13.40 14.58
C SER A 127 -6.34 -13.11 13.79
N LEU A 128 -7.39 -12.64 14.46
CA LEU A 128 -8.64 -12.26 13.78
C LEU A 128 -8.42 -11.08 12.82
N ILE A 129 -7.71 -10.04 13.29
CA ILE A 129 -7.39 -8.89 12.44
C ILE A 129 -6.52 -9.31 11.26
N ALA A 130 -5.53 -10.18 11.47
CA ALA A 130 -4.68 -10.71 10.40
C ALA A 130 -5.50 -11.48 9.35
N ALA A 131 -6.45 -12.31 9.78
CA ALA A 131 -7.35 -13.01 8.87
C ALA A 131 -8.20 -12.03 8.03
N LEU A 132 -8.75 -10.99 8.67
CA LEU A 132 -9.51 -9.95 7.96
C LEU A 132 -8.64 -9.16 6.97
N ILE A 133 -7.42 -8.81 7.35
CA ILE A 133 -6.45 -8.15 6.46
C ILE A 133 -6.16 -9.03 5.26
N TRP A 134 -5.84 -10.29 5.50
CA TRP A 134 -5.45 -11.21 4.44
C TRP A 134 -6.60 -11.47 3.45
N MET A 135 -7.85 -11.52 3.92
CA MET A 135 -9.03 -11.66 3.06
C MET A 135 -9.32 -10.43 2.20
N CYS A 136 -8.76 -9.26 2.50
CA CYS A 136 -8.87 -8.07 1.68
C CYS A 136 -8.25 -8.30 0.29
N GLY A 137 -8.92 -7.87 -0.78
CA GLY A 137 -8.49 -8.07 -2.17
C GLY A 137 -7.02 -7.74 -2.44
N PRO A 138 -6.53 -6.54 -2.06
CA PRO A 138 -5.12 -6.18 -2.25
C PRO A 138 -4.12 -7.15 -1.61
N TRP A 139 -4.40 -7.68 -0.41
CA TRP A 139 -3.54 -8.64 0.26
C TRP A 139 -3.60 -10.03 -0.37
N ARG A 140 -4.80 -10.48 -0.77
CA ARG A 140 -4.95 -11.75 -1.52
C ARG A 140 -4.19 -11.71 -2.84
N LEU A 141 -4.36 -10.61 -3.61
CA LEU A 141 -3.66 -10.47 -4.88
C LEU A 141 -2.15 -10.30 -4.71
N THR A 142 -1.70 -9.57 -3.66
CA THR A 142 -0.27 -9.52 -3.31
C THR A 142 0.28 -10.92 -3.05
N THR A 143 -0.48 -11.78 -2.37
CA THR A 143 -0.08 -13.18 -2.13
C THR A 143 -0.13 -13.99 -3.43
N HIS A 144 -1.17 -13.81 -4.24
CA HIS A 144 -1.37 -14.52 -5.51
C HIS A 144 -0.22 -14.31 -6.49
N PHE A 145 0.26 -13.08 -6.62
CA PHE A 145 1.37 -12.74 -7.51
C PHE A 145 2.76 -12.92 -6.87
N GLY A 146 2.83 -13.15 -5.56
CA GLY A 146 4.08 -13.17 -4.83
C GLY A 146 4.76 -11.81 -4.76
N GLN A 147 3.96 -10.73 -4.56
CA GLN A 147 4.39 -9.33 -4.63
C GLN A 147 5.12 -8.85 -3.38
N ILE A 148 6.13 -8.00 -3.61
CA ILE A 148 6.95 -7.38 -2.55
C ILE A 148 6.24 -6.28 -1.75
N ASN A 149 5.01 -5.89 -2.14
CA ASN A 149 4.31 -4.73 -1.57
C ASN A 149 4.14 -4.80 -0.04
N ALA A 150 3.92 -6.00 0.51
CA ALA A 150 3.84 -6.20 1.97
C ALA A 150 5.15 -5.84 2.67
N ILE A 151 6.30 -6.16 2.07
CA ILE A 151 7.63 -5.81 2.60
C ILE A 151 7.83 -4.29 2.57
N ILE A 152 7.47 -3.64 1.45
CA ILE A 152 7.54 -2.18 1.31
C ILE A 152 6.67 -1.49 2.37
N LEU A 153 5.41 -1.92 2.51
CA LEU A 153 4.50 -1.41 3.53
C LEU A 153 5.14 -1.50 4.93
N MET A 154 5.66 -2.68 5.28
CA MET A 154 6.16 -2.92 6.63
C MET A 154 7.47 -2.18 6.92
N LEU A 155 8.36 -1.99 5.94
CA LEU A 155 9.53 -1.13 6.09
C LEU A 155 9.12 0.30 6.44
N ILE A 156 8.11 0.85 5.76
CA ILE A 156 7.61 2.20 6.01
C ILE A 156 6.91 2.28 7.37
N LEU A 157 6.03 1.34 7.70
CA LEU A 157 5.37 1.32 9.01
C LEU A 157 6.40 1.18 10.14
N ALA A 158 7.39 0.31 9.98
CA ALA A 158 8.48 0.17 10.96
C ALA A 158 9.26 1.48 11.12
N ASP A 159 9.49 2.24 10.05
CA ASP A 159 10.22 3.50 10.15
C ASP A 159 9.45 4.58 10.92
N PHE A 160 8.13 4.64 10.77
CA PHE A 160 7.30 5.68 11.38
C PHE A 160 6.68 5.29 12.73
N MET A 161 6.39 4.00 12.97
CA MET A 161 5.64 3.53 14.15
C MET A 161 6.51 2.90 15.22
N ARG A 162 7.78 2.59 14.94
CA ARG A 162 8.69 2.05 15.94
C ARG A 162 8.98 3.07 17.05
N PRO A 163 9.22 2.62 18.28
CA PRO A 163 9.73 3.49 19.34
C PRO A 163 11.09 4.08 18.94
N ALA A 164 11.54 5.10 19.66
CA ALA A 164 12.86 5.71 19.45
C ALA A 164 13.95 4.61 19.48
N THR A 165 14.76 4.56 18.42
CA THR A 165 15.82 3.56 18.25
C THR A 165 17.13 4.24 17.87
N ARG A 166 18.24 3.49 17.93
CA ARG A 166 19.55 3.97 17.44
C ARG A 166 19.56 4.19 15.93
N VAL A 167 18.69 3.50 15.20
CA VAL A 167 18.54 3.66 13.73
C VAL A 167 17.67 4.89 13.46
N PRO A 168 18.16 5.94 12.81
CA PRO A 168 17.38 7.15 12.52
C PRO A 168 16.16 6.88 11.67
N ARG A 169 15.11 7.71 11.80
CA ARG A 169 13.99 7.73 10.85
C ARG A 169 14.49 8.09 9.46
N GLY A 170 13.91 7.50 8.42
CA GLY A 170 14.33 7.66 7.05
C GLY A 170 15.21 6.54 6.52
N VAL A 171 15.88 5.75 7.39
CA VAL A 171 16.72 4.62 6.95
C VAL A 171 15.89 3.55 6.25
N LEU A 172 14.84 3.04 6.92
CA LEU A 172 14.01 1.98 6.36
C LEU A 172 13.19 2.48 5.17
N LEU A 173 12.78 3.75 5.20
CA LEU A 173 12.12 4.40 4.09
C LEU A 173 13.05 4.51 2.87
N GLY A 174 14.34 4.84 3.07
CA GLY A 174 15.34 4.89 2.00
C GLY A 174 15.64 3.51 1.41
N ILE A 175 15.69 2.47 2.24
CA ILE A 175 15.81 1.08 1.78
C ILE A 175 14.56 0.69 0.95
N ALA A 176 13.36 0.99 1.44
CA ALA A 176 12.12 0.74 0.71
C ALA A 176 12.12 1.45 -0.66
N ALA A 177 12.61 2.71 -0.71
CA ALA A 177 12.76 3.47 -1.94
C ALA A 177 13.80 2.85 -2.90
N GLY A 178 14.87 2.27 -2.37
CA GLY A 178 15.86 1.52 -3.14
C GLY A 178 15.33 0.21 -3.74
N ILE A 179 14.32 -0.39 -3.10
CA ILE A 179 13.64 -1.58 -3.64
C ILE A 179 12.61 -1.17 -4.70
N LYS A 180 11.85 -0.12 -4.45
CA LYS A 180 10.80 0.40 -5.33
C LYS A 180 10.71 1.92 -5.15
N LEU A 181 10.70 2.70 -6.21
CA LEU A 181 10.84 4.17 -6.11
C LEU A 181 9.64 4.88 -5.44
N THR A 182 8.47 4.28 -5.50
CA THR A 182 7.22 4.89 -4.99
C THR A 182 7.28 5.35 -3.53
N PRO A 183 7.97 4.68 -2.58
CA PRO A 183 8.15 5.15 -1.20
C PRO A 183 8.78 6.54 -1.05
N LEU A 184 9.51 7.05 -2.05
CA LEU A 184 10.04 8.44 -2.01
C LEU A 184 8.94 9.48 -1.80
N ALA A 185 7.69 9.19 -2.16
CA ALA A 185 6.54 10.05 -1.91
C ALA A 185 6.34 10.37 -0.41
N PHE A 186 6.80 9.49 0.50
CA PHE A 186 6.78 9.74 1.95
C PHE A 186 7.77 10.84 2.38
N GLY A 187 8.66 11.27 1.50
CA GLY A 187 9.47 12.48 1.68
C GLY A 187 8.62 13.72 1.92
N LEU A 188 7.41 13.80 1.30
CA LEU A 188 6.46 14.87 1.57
C LEU A 188 6.03 14.88 3.05
N LEU A 189 5.75 13.72 3.64
CA LEU A 189 5.37 13.64 5.05
C LEU A 189 6.51 14.11 5.96
N LEU A 190 7.76 13.72 5.68
CA LEU A 190 8.92 14.20 6.43
C LEU A 190 9.09 15.72 6.29
N LEU A 191 8.91 16.24 5.08
CA LEU A 191 8.96 17.68 4.80
C LEU A 191 7.89 18.46 5.59
N MET A 192 6.63 17.98 5.55
CA MET A 192 5.53 18.61 6.27
C MET A 192 5.69 18.55 7.79
N ARG A 193 6.37 17.52 8.30
CA ARG A 193 6.77 17.40 9.71
C ARG A 193 7.99 18.25 10.07
N LYS A 194 8.67 18.86 9.09
CA LYS A 194 9.95 19.54 9.25
C LYS A 194 11.03 18.63 9.84
N ASP A 195 10.95 17.32 9.54
CA ASP A 195 11.92 16.32 9.96
C ASP A 195 13.12 16.30 9.01
N TRP A 196 13.94 17.34 9.09
CA TRP A 196 15.11 17.53 8.21
C TRP A 196 16.13 16.39 8.36
N LYS A 197 16.27 15.86 9.58
CA LYS A 197 17.07 14.66 9.84
C LYS A 197 16.54 13.46 9.07
N GLY A 198 15.24 13.21 9.16
CA GLY A 198 14.58 12.14 8.44
C GLY A 198 14.73 12.28 6.93
N ILE A 199 14.63 13.49 6.38
CA ILE A 199 14.86 13.76 4.95
C ILE A 199 16.31 13.45 4.57
N ALA A 200 17.28 13.96 5.32
CA ALA A 200 18.69 13.69 5.04
C ALA A 200 19.01 12.19 5.11
N THR A 201 18.48 11.51 6.12
CA THR A 201 18.66 10.06 6.30
C THR A 201 18.00 9.25 5.19
N LEU A 202 16.78 9.64 4.76
CA LEU A 202 16.13 9.07 3.58
C LEU A 202 17.04 9.20 2.36
N GLY A 203 17.55 10.40 2.09
CA GLY A 203 18.43 10.68 0.94
C GLY A 203 19.71 9.85 0.99
N VAL A 204 20.39 9.81 2.14
CA VAL A 204 21.62 9.04 2.33
C VAL A 204 21.36 7.53 2.19
N SER A 205 20.31 7.02 2.83
CA SER A 205 19.96 5.59 2.75
C SER A 205 19.58 5.18 1.33
N PHE A 206 18.77 5.99 0.64
CA PHE A 206 18.44 5.75 -0.76
C PHE A 206 19.68 5.81 -1.67
N ALA A 207 20.53 6.85 -1.52
CA ALA A 207 21.77 6.96 -2.27
C ALA A 207 22.72 5.78 -2.00
N ALA A 208 22.75 5.26 -0.77
CA ALA A 208 23.52 4.05 -0.45
C ALA A 208 23.02 2.83 -1.22
N THR A 209 21.68 2.64 -1.35
CA THR A 209 21.14 1.53 -2.16
C THR A 209 21.50 1.68 -3.64
N VAL A 210 21.47 2.90 -4.17
CA VAL A 210 21.90 3.20 -5.54
C VAL A 210 23.41 2.91 -5.70
N GLY A 211 24.22 3.38 -4.74
CA GLY A 211 25.66 3.14 -4.73
C GLY A 211 26.02 1.67 -4.67
N ILE A 212 25.33 0.87 -3.85
CA ILE A 212 25.50 -0.60 -3.81
C ILE A 212 25.21 -1.21 -5.18
N GLY A 213 24.14 -0.78 -5.86
CA GLY A 213 23.85 -1.22 -7.23
C GLY A 213 25.02 -0.95 -8.17
N PHE A 214 25.56 0.27 -8.20
CA PHE A 214 26.70 0.63 -9.05
C PHE A 214 28.01 -0.09 -8.68
N LEU A 215 28.19 -0.43 -7.41
CA LEU A 215 29.39 -1.15 -6.96
C LEU A 215 29.34 -2.63 -7.34
N VAL A 216 28.16 -3.26 -7.33
CA VAL A 216 28.02 -4.71 -7.49
C VAL A 216 27.60 -5.09 -8.92
N ILE A 217 26.65 -4.36 -9.50
CA ILE A 217 26.09 -4.62 -10.84
C ILE A 217 26.05 -3.31 -11.65
N ARG A 218 27.23 -2.87 -12.06
CA ARG A 218 27.45 -1.54 -12.64
C ARG A 218 26.68 -1.32 -13.94
N GLU A 219 26.73 -2.27 -14.86
CA GLU A 219 26.12 -2.15 -16.19
C GLU A 219 24.58 -2.08 -16.10
N GLU A 220 23.99 -2.95 -15.29
CA GLU A 220 22.56 -2.96 -15.03
C GLU A 220 22.13 -1.68 -14.32
N SER A 221 22.96 -1.16 -13.40
CA SER A 221 22.68 0.11 -12.73
C SER A 221 22.68 1.27 -13.71
N PHE A 222 23.64 1.29 -14.63
CA PHE A 222 23.69 2.30 -15.69
C PHE A 222 22.46 2.20 -16.59
N THR A 223 22.13 0.98 -17.03
CA THR A 223 20.96 0.72 -17.88
C THR A 223 19.66 1.15 -17.18
N PHE A 224 19.51 0.85 -15.89
CA PHE A 224 18.31 1.24 -15.16
C PHE A 224 18.18 2.75 -15.00
N TRP A 225 19.19 3.41 -14.43
CA TRP A 225 19.09 4.81 -14.05
C TRP A 225 19.07 5.78 -15.22
N PHE A 226 19.70 5.43 -16.34
CA PHE A 226 19.77 6.32 -17.50
C PHE A 226 18.79 5.97 -18.62
N HIS A 227 18.27 4.74 -18.66
CA HIS A 227 17.38 4.28 -19.72
C HIS A 227 16.05 3.72 -19.17
N ALA A 228 16.07 2.59 -18.46
CA ALA A 228 14.86 1.83 -18.14
C ALA A 228 13.87 2.59 -17.22
N VAL A 229 14.36 3.40 -16.27
CA VAL A 229 13.51 4.15 -15.34
C VAL A 229 12.61 5.18 -16.03
N ARG A 230 12.99 5.64 -17.21
CA ARG A 230 12.25 6.63 -18.02
C ARG A 230 11.24 6.00 -18.96
N ASP A 231 11.34 4.71 -19.21
CA ASP A 231 10.46 3.99 -20.11
C ASP A 231 9.26 3.41 -19.33
N THR A 232 8.20 4.20 -19.28
CA THR A 232 6.95 3.81 -18.59
C THR A 232 6.21 2.66 -19.29
N SER A 233 6.47 2.41 -20.59
CA SER A 233 5.87 1.30 -21.34
C SER A 233 6.26 -0.07 -20.78
N ARG A 234 7.36 -0.13 -20.03
CA ARG A 234 7.83 -1.34 -19.36
C ARG A 234 6.95 -1.78 -18.20
N VAL A 235 6.23 -0.85 -17.56
CA VAL A 235 5.45 -1.15 -16.34
C VAL A 235 4.11 -1.80 -16.65
N GLY A 236 3.60 -1.64 -17.87
CA GLY A 236 2.32 -2.19 -18.33
C GLY A 236 1.45 -1.16 -19.04
N TRP A 237 0.23 -1.56 -19.37
CA TRP A 237 -0.71 -0.68 -20.08
C TRP A 237 -1.52 0.15 -19.10
N PHE A 238 -1.64 1.45 -19.35
CA PHE A 238 -2.42 2.36 -18.51
C PHE A 238 -3.90 1.98 -18.47
N SER A 239 -4.43 1.46 -19.58
CA SER A 239 -5.82 1.03 -19.71
C SER A 239 -6.12 -0.36 -19.13
N TYR A 240 -5.12 -1.06 -18.60
CA TYR A 240 -5.37 -2.36 -17.98
C TYR A 240 -6.39 -2.23 -16.86
N PHE A 241 -7.41 -3.07 -16.86
CA PHE A 241 -8.59 -2.97 -15.98
C PHE A 241 -8.28 -2.83 -14.49
N ASP A 242 -7.12 -3.31 -14.06
CA ASP A 242 -6.67 -3.29 -12.65
C ASP A 242 -5.84 -2.04 -12.30
N ASN A 243 -5.65 -1.10 -13.23
CA ASN A 243 -4.93 0.14 -12.94
C ASN A 243 -5.84 1.16 -12.25
N VAL A 244 -5.68 1.31 -10.94
CA VAL A 244 -6.49 2.21 -10.08
C VAL A 244 -5.81 3.55 -9.79
N SER A 245 -4.77 3.93 -10.54
CA SER A 245 -4.13 5.24 -10.47
C SER A 245 -4.98 6.33 -11.12
N ILE A 246 -4.54 7.61 -11.00
CA ILE A 246 -5.15 8.71 -11.76
C ILE A 246 -5.14 8.40 -13.26
N MET A 247 -3.99 7.98 -13.79
CA MET A 247 -3.86 7.69 -15.22
C MET A 247 -4.76 6.52 -15.63
N GLY A 248 -4.83 5.46 -14.83
CA GLY A 248 -5.78 4.37 -15.03
C GLY A 248 -7.23 4.87 -15.05
N THR A 249 -7.61 5.73 -14.11
CA THR A 249 -8.96 6.31 -14.07
C THR A 249 -9.29 7.15 -15.30
N LEU A 250 -8.35 7.98 -15.77
CA LEU A 250 -8.54 8.79 -16.97
C LEU A 250 -8.70 7.92 -18.23
N THR A 251 -7.90 6.87 -18.35
CA THR A 251 -7.99 5.93 -19.48
C THR A 251 -9.25 5.07 -19.42
N HIS A 252 -9.63 4.60 -18.24
CA HIS A 252 -10.90 3.85 -18.07
C HIS A 252 -12.13 4.70 -18.39
N ALA A 253 -12.05 6.03 -18.18
CA ALA A 253 -13.09 6.97 -18.58
C ALA A 253 -13.06 7.29 -20.10
N GLY A 254 -12.10 6.73 -20.87
CA GLY A 254 -12.00 6.93 -22.33
C GLY A 254 -11.46 8.31 -22.73
N LEU A 255 -10.82 9.08 -21.82
CA LEU A 255 -10.38 10.44 -22.12
C LEU A 255 -9.34 10.51 -23.24
N GLN A 256 -8.55 9.45 -23.46
CA GLN A 256 -7.58 9.37 -24.56
C GLN A 256 -8.23 9.34 -25.94
N HIS A 257 -9.54 9.04 -26.04
CA HIS A 257 -10.29 9.12 -27.29
C HIS A 257 -10.81 10.53 -27.61
N HIS A 258 -10.82 11.40 -26.61
CA HIS A 258 -11.35 12.78 -26.72
C HIS A 258 -10.26 13.87 -26.60
N LEU A 259 -9.09 13.52 -26.06
CA LEU A 259 -7.98 14.43 -25.84
C LEU A 259 -6.76 14.00 -26.65
N THR A 260 -5.96 14.98 -27.08
CA THR A 260 -4.63 14.69 -27.64
C THR A 260 -3.72 14.13 -26.54
N ALA A 261 -2.68 13.37 -26.90
CA ALA A 261 -1.71 12.84 -25.95
C ALA A 261 -1.09 13.94 -25.07
N THR A 262 -0.81 15.11 -25.65
CA THR A 262 -0.31 16.27 -24.90
C THR A 262 -1.34 16.80 -23.90
N ALA A 263 -2.60 16.95 -24.31
CA ALA A 263 -3.67 17.42 -23.43
C ALA A 263 -3.91 16.43 -22.27
N LEU A 264 -3.91 15.12 -22.55
CA LEU A 264 -4.03 14.09 -21.51
C LEU A 264 -2.87 14.15 -20.52
N SER A 265 -1.63 14.32 -21.00
CA SER A 265 -0.45 14.48 -20.14
C SER A 265 -0.54 15.74 -19.27
N VAL A 266 -1.01 16.86 -19.81
CA VAL A 266 -1.23 18.10 -19.04
C VAL A 266 -2.28 17.87 -17.94
N VAL A 267 -3.40 17.21 -18.24
CA VAL A 267 -4.43 16.87 -17.27
C VAL A 267 -3.85 15.98 -16.17
N GLN A 268 -3.09 14.94 -16.54
CA GLN A 268 -2.44 14.04 -15.58
C GLN A 268 -1.49 14.80 -14.64
N VAL A 269 -0.62 15.67 -15.18
CA VAL A 269 0.31 16.47 -14.39
C VAL A 269 -0.44 17.44 -13.48
N ALA A 270 -1.47 18.12 -13.98
CA ALA A 270 -2.29 19.03 -13.18
C ALA A 270 -2.99 18.31 -12.01
N LEU A 271 -3.57 17.14 -12.25
CA LEU A 271 -4.19 16.34 -11.19
C LEU A 271 -3.15 15.81 -10.20
N THR A 272 -1.98 15.38 -10.66
CA THR A 272 -0.88 14.97 -9.80
C THR A 272 -0.46 16.10 -8.86
N LEU A 273 -0.23 17.30 -9.39
CA LEU A 273 0.12 18.48 -8.59
C LEU A 273 -0.99 18.87 -7.61
N LEU A 274 -2.24 18.82 -8.05
CA LEU A 274 -3.39 19.07 -7.19
C LEU A 274 -3.44 18.10 -6.01
N ILE A 275 -3.25 16.79 -6.24
CA ILE A 275 -3.26 15.78 -5.19
C ILE A 275 -2.11 15.97 -4.22
N VAL A 276 -0.91 16.26 -4.71
CA VAL A 276 0.24 16.54 -3.85
C VAL A 276 -0.03 17.77 -2.97
N LEU A 277 -0.56 18.85 -3.56
CA LEU A 277 -0.91 20.07 -2.84
C LEU A 277 -1.99 19.82 -1.78
N VAL A 278 -3.09 19.16 -2.15
CA VAL A 278 -4.19 18.83 -1.24
C VAL A 278 -3.66 17.96 -0.10
N THR A 279 -2.84 16.94 -0.40
CA THR A 279 -2.20 16.11 0.61
C THR A 279 -1.34 16.94 1.56
N ALA A 280 -0.50 17.84 1.05
CA ALA A 280 0.33 18.72 1.88
C ALA A 280 -0.52 19.58 2.82
N VAL A 281 -1.60 20.20 2.30
CA VAL A 281 -2.52 21.02 3.10
C VAL A 281 -3.19 20.18 4.20
N LEU A 282 -3.67 18.98 3.87
CA LEU A 282 -4.35 18.09 4.82
C LEU A 282 -3.40 17.48 5.87
N LEU A 283 -2.13 17.29 5.54
CA LEU A 283 -1.13 16.82 6.50
C LEU A 283 -0.90 17.80 7.65
N VAL A 284 -1.04 19.10 7.42
CA VAL A 284 -0.77 20.12 8.47
C VAL A 284 -1.62 19.88 9.73
N PRO A 285 -2.96 19.83 9.67
CA PRO A 285 -3.78 19.57 10.87
C PRO A 285 -3.59 18.17 11.43
N LEU A 286 -3.35 17.15 10.60
CA LEU A 286 -3.11 15.79 11.07
C LEU A 286 -1.80 15.68 11.86
N ILE A 287 -0.76 16.40 11.46
CA ILE A 287 0.50 16.50 12.19
C ILE A 287 0.28 17.21 13.53
N ARG A 288 -0.48 18.31 13.55
CA ARG A 288 -0.81 19.04 14.77
C ARG A 288 -1.63 18.17 15.75
N ALA A 289 -2.57 17.39 15.22
CA ALA A 289 -3.39 16.46 16.00
C ALA A 289 -2.65 15.18 16.39
N ARG A 290 -1.41 14.97 15.95
CA ARG A 290 -0.63 13.73 16.15
C ARG A 290 -1.36 12.47 15.66
N ALA A 291 -2.22 12.61 14.65
CA ALA A 291 -2.96 11.52 14.03
C ALA A 291 -2.03 10.74 13.08
N LEU A 292 -1.22 9.85 13.63
CA LEU A 292 -0.14 9.17 12.89
C LEU A 292 -0.67 8.26 11.79
N MET A 293 -1.71 7.48 12.08
CA MET A 293 -2.30 6.56 11.09
C MET A 293 -2.87 7.34 9.91
N ALA A 294 -3.58 8.45 10.17
CA ALA A 294 -4.15 9.29 9.12
C ALA A 294 -3.08 9.97 8.27
N GLN A 295 -1.95 10.38 8.86
CA GLN A 295 -0.82 10.94 8.11
C GLN A 295 -0.22 9.90 7.16
N LEU A 296 0.00 8.67 7.64
CA LEU A 296 0.55 7.58 6.84
C LEU A 296 -0.43 7.14 5.75
N ALA A 297 -1.71 6.99 6.10
CA ALA A 297 -2.77 6.61 5.17
C ALA A 297 -2.93 7.61 4.03
N LEU A 298 -2.97 8.91 4.36
CA LEU A 298 -3.10 9.98 3.36
C LEU A 298 -1.88 10.05 2.44
N THR A 299 -0.67 9.89 2.99
CA THR A 299 0.57 9.91 2.19
C THR A 299 0.68 8.69 1.28
N ALA A 300 0.34 7.50 1.80
CA ALA A 300 0.30 6.27 1.02
C ALA A 300 -0.70 6.38 -0.13
N PHE A 301 -1.84 7.00 0.15
CA PHE A 301 -2.86 7.20 -0.86
C PHE A 301 -2.39 8.14 -1.98
N MET A 302 -1.79 9.29 -1.63
CA MET A 302 -1.14 10.16 -2.60
C MET A 302 -0.13 9.37 -3.46
N MET A 303 0.75 8.61 -2.82
CA MET A 303 1.76 7.78 -3.49
C MET A 303 1.14 6.86 -4.55
N LEU A 304 0.03 6.20 -4.21
CA LEU A 304 -0.66 5.25 -5.09
C LEU A 304 -1.34 5.97 -6.27
N GLN A 305 -1.91 7.15 -6.04
CA GLN A 305 -2.63 7.87 -7.08
C GLN A 305 -1.71 8.58 -8.08
N ILE A 306 -0.58 9.14 -7.63
CA ILE A 306 0.37 9.82 -8.50
C ILE A 306 1.29 8.86 -9.27
N SER A 307 1.33 7.59 -8.90
CA SER A 307 2.05 6.57 -9.67
C SER A 307 1.43 6.42 -11.06
N PRO A 308 2.20 6.32 -12.14
CA PRO A 308 1.67 6.10 -13.49
C PRO A 308 0.79 4.85 -13.56
N ILE A 309 1.20 3.82 -12.84
CA ILE A 309 0.46 2.57 -12.71
C ILE A 309 0.38 2.20 -11.22
N SER A 310 -0.83 1.92 -10.78
CA SER A 310 -1.13 1.43 -9.44
C SER A 310 -2.13 0.30 -9.55
N TRP A 311 -1.63 -0.93 -9.55
CA TRP A 311 -2.48 -2.11 -9.54
C TRP A 311 -3.25 -2.21 -8.23
N SER A 312 -4.38 -2.89 -8.22
CA SER A 312 -5.19 -3.09 -7.03
C SER A 312 -4.39 -3.73 -5.88
N HIS A 313 -3.49 -4.65 -6.19
CA HIS A 313 -2.60 -5.27 -5.21
C HIS A 313 -1.51 -4.34 -4.63
N HIS A 314 -1.29 -3.14 -5.19
CA HIS A 314 -0.46 -2.11 -4.54
C HIS A 314 -1.16 -1.49 -3.32
N ASN A 315 -2.48 -1.63 -3.21
CA ASN A 315 -3.29 -1.06 -2.13
C ASN A 315 -3.25 -1.88 -0.82
N THR A 316 -2.15 -2.55 -0.51
CA THR A 316 -1.91 -3.22 0.78
C THR A 316 -2.03 -2.26 1.98
N TRP A 317 -2.02 -0.96 1.75
CA TRP A 317 -2.25 0.12 2.71
C TRP A 317 -3.70 0.22 3.22
N TYR A 318 -4.63 -0.46 2.59
CA TYR A 318 -6.05 -0.35 2.86
C TYR A 318 -6.44 -0.61 4.32
N PRO A 319 -5.92 -1.65 5.01
CA PRO A 319 -6.20 -1.86 6.42
C PRO A 319 -5.77 -0.70 7.31
N LEU A 320 -4.65 -0.04 6.98
CA LEU A 320 -4.18 1.17 7.68
C LEU A 320 -5.12 2.36 7.41
N MET A 321 -5.58 2.52 6.18
CA MET A 321 -6.52 3.59 5.80
C MET A 321 -7.84 3.43 6.57
N LEU A 322 -8.38 2.21 6.64
CA LEU A 322 -9.58 1.91 7.40
C LEU A 322 -9.38 2.17 8.91
N ALA A 323 -8.25 1.73 9.46
CA ALA A 323 -7.90 1.96 10.86
C ALA A 323 -7.79 3.47 11.17
N ALA A 324 -7.16 4.26 10.30
CA ALA A 324 -7.06 5.71 10.42
C ALA A 324 -8.44 6.39 10.45
N VAL A 325 -9.30 5.99 9.52
CA VAL A 325 -10.66 6.52 9.43
C VAL A 325 -11.46 6.20 10.68
N VAL A 326 -11.48 4.95 11.10
CA VAL A 326 -12.28 4.49 12.24
C VAL A 326 -11.72 5.06 13.55
N MET A 327 -10.42 5.02 13.77
CA MET A 327 -9.82 5.35 15.06
C MET A 327 -9.50 6.82 15.25
N GLU A 328 -9.17 7.56 14.20
CA GLU A 328 -8.70 8.93 14.31
C GLU A 328 -9.68 9.96 13.72
N ILE A 329 -10.42 9.59 12.67
CA ILE A 329 -11.26 10.53 11.95
C ILE A 329 -12.73 10.47 12.36
N PHE A 330 -13.35 9.29 12.36
CA PHE A 330 -14.77 9.14 12.73
C PHE A 330 -15.12 9.67 14.13
N PRO A 331 -14.33 9.45 15.19
CA PRO A 331 -14.63 10.00 16.51
C PRO A 331 -14.72 11.53 16.52
N LEU A 332 -13.92 12.18 15.66
CA LEU A 332 -13.93 13.64 15.51
C LEU A 332 -15.14 14.13 14.71
N MET A 333 -15.54 13.37 13.69
CA MET A 333 -16.71 13.72 12.86
C MET A 333 -18.03 13.56 13.61
N TYR A 334 -18.20 12.46 14.34
CA TYR A 334 -19.45 12.09 15.00
C TYR A 334 -20.06 13.22 15.87
N GLN A 335 -19.21 14.01 16.50
CA GLN A 335 -19.64 15.08 17.40
C GLN A 335 -19.92 16.43 16.71
N ARG A 336 -19.61 16.60 15.42
CA ARG A 336 -19.47 17.93 14.80
C ARG A 336 -20.02 18.09 13.40
N VAL A 337 -20.38 17.01 12.73
CA VAL A 337 -21.04 17.09 11.43
C VAL A 337 -22.52 16.76 11.57
N SER A 338 -23.33 17.22 10.61
CA SER A 338 -24.75 16.82 10.58
C SER A 338 -24.85 15.30 10.41
N SER A 339 -25.92 14.72 10.96
CA SER A 339 -26.20 13.29 10.82
C SER A 339 -26.21 12.84 9.36
N PHE A 340 -26.68 13.70 8.45
CA PHE A 340 -26.67 13.42 7.01
C PHE A 340 -25.24 13.24 6.47
N VAL A 341 -24.32 14.18 6.76
CA VAL A 341 -22.92 14.10 6.31
C VAL A 341 -22.22 12.89 6.91
N PHE A 342 -22.46 12.60 8.19
CA PHE A 342 -21.89 11.42 8.84
C PHE A 342 -22.40 10.12 8.20
N THR A 343 -23.72 10.01 7.97
CA THR A 343 -24.32 8.85 7.31
C THR A 343 -23.78 8.65 5.90
N LEU A 344 -23.66 9.73 5.12
CA LEU A 344 -23.07 9.66 3.77
C LEU A 344 -21.62 9.17 3.83
N ALA A 345 -20.81 9.67 4.77
CA ALA A 345 -19.43 9.23 4.96
C ALA A 345 -19.35 7.73 5.29
N VAL A 346 -20.23 7.23 6.16
CA VAL A 346 -20.31 5.80 6.50
C VAL A 346 -20.71 4.96 5.29
N ILE A 347 -21.68 5.41 4.49
CA ILE A 347 -22.10 4.71 3.27
C ILE A 347 -20.94 4.61 2.28
N LEU A 348 -20.24 5.72 2.01
CA LEU A 348 -19.10 5.75 1.09
C LEU A 348 -17.95 4.85 1.57
N ALA A 349 -17.63 4.89 2.87
CA ALA A 349 -16.60 4.02 3.45
C ALA A 349 -16.99 2.54 3.35
N THR A 350 -18.26 2.21 3.60
CA THR A 350 -18.76 0.83 3.50
C THR A 350 -18.73 0.34 2.05
N ALA A 351 -19.17 1.16 1.10
CA ALA A 351 -19.13 0.82 -0.33
C ALA A 351 -17.69 0.58 -0.82
N ALA A 352 -16.76 1.45 -0.41
CA ALA A 352 -15.34 1.28 -0.72
C ALA A 352 -14.76 0.00 -0.08
N LEU A 353 -15.11 -0.26 1.18
CA LEU A 353 -14.70 -1.47 1.89
C LEU A 353 -15.18 -2.73 1.16
N VAL A 354 -16.47 -2.82 0.85
CA VAL A 354 -17.04 -3.97 0.14
C VAL A 354 -16.37 -4.15 -1.23
N GLY A 355 -16.21 -3.07 -1.99
CA GLY A 355 -15.58 -3.11 -3.31
C GLY A 355 -14.13 -3.61 -3.26
N MET A 356 -13.36 -3.24 -2.23
CA MET A 356 -11.99 -3.70 -2.08
C MET A 356 -11.89 -5.19 -1.68
N TYR A 357 -12.93 -5.78 -1.08
CA TYR A 357 -12.99 -7.22 -0.85
C TYR A 357 -13.37 -8.01 -2.11
N ILE A 358 -14.11 -7.41 -3.04
CA ILE A 358 -14.58 -8.09 -4.26
C ILE A 358 -13.49 -8.20 -5.33
N SER A 359 -12.59 -7.27 -5.48
CA SER A 359 -11.61 -7.15 -6.57
C SER A 359 -12.17 -6.46 -7.83
N PRO A 360 -11.36 -5.58 -8.47
CA PRO A 360 -11.75 -4.91 -9.73
C PRO A 360 -12.20 -5.87 -10.83
N PHE A 361 -11.54 -7.01 -10.97
CA PHE A 361 -11.88 -8.05 -11.95
C PHE A 361 -13.38 -8.42 -11.93
N TRP A 362 -13.90 -8.77 -10.74
CA TRP A 362 -15.29 -9.17 -10.60
C TRP A 362 -16.27 -8.01 -10.76
N ILE A 363 -15.84 -6.81 -10.34
CA ILE A 363 -16.66 -5.60 -10.50
C ILE A 363 -16.79 -5.25 -11.99
N VAL A 364 -15.68 -5.27 -12.73
CA VAL A 364 -15.70 -5.02 -14.19
C VAL A 364 -16.65 -5.99 -14.90
N LEU A 365 -16.53 -7.28 -14.61
CA LEU A 365 -17.40 -8.29 -15.22
C LEU A 365 -18.88 -8.10 -14.84
N ALA A 366 -19.17 -7.77 -13.58
CA ALA A 366 -20.56 -7.54 -13.12
C ALA A 366 -21.23 -6.38 -13.87
N PHE A 367 -20.46 -5.35 -14.24
CA PHE A 367 -20.95 -4.18 -14.98
C PHE A 367 -20.68 -4.27 -16.51
N SER A 368 -20.18 -5.42 -16.98
CA SER A 368 -19.92 -5.71 -18.39
C SER A 368 -20.49 -7.09 -18.80
N PRO A 369 -21.82 -7.29 -18.72
CA PRO A 369 -22.45 -8.62 -18.83
C PRO A 369 -22.26 -9.32 -20.18
N HIS A 370 -21.79 -8.60 -21.20
CA HIS A 370 -21.51 -9.16 -22.53
C HIS A 370 -20.12 -9.79 -22.64
N PHE A 371 -19.28 -9.67 -21.60
CA PHE A 371 -17.91 -10.18 -21.56
C PHE A 371 -17.78 -11.25 -20.47
N ASN A 372 -17.01 -12.28 -20.74
CA ASN A 372 -16.64 -13.31 -19.77
C ASN A 372 -15.22 -13.08 -19.21
N SER A 373 -14.74 -13.96 -18.32
CA SER A 373 -13.42 -13.87 -17.70
C SER A 373 -12.27 -13.78 -18.70
N ASP A 374 -12.38 -14.51 -19.82
CA ASP A 374 -11.31 -14.58 -20.82
C ASP A 374 -11.30 -13.33 -21.73
N GLN A 375 -12.40 -12.58 -21.71
CA GLN A 375 -12.62 -11.37 -22.52
C GLN A 375 -12.46 -10.08 -21.73
N ILE A 376 -12.04 -10.11 -20.47
CA ILE A 376 -11.94 -8.92 -19.61
C ILE A 376 -11.05 -7.83 -20.23
N LEU A 377 -10.02 -8.22 -20.96
CA LEU A 377 -9.12 -7.28 -21.65
C LEU A 377 -9.75 -6.64 -22.89
N MET A 378 -10.91 -7.14 -23.36
CA MET A 378 -11.67 -6.61 -24.47
C MET A 378 -12.74 -5.61 -24.02
N VAL A 379 -12.94 -5.43 -22.72
CA VAL A 379 -13.91 -4.45 -22.20
C VAL A 379 -13.49 -3.05 -22.65
N PRO A 380 -14.35 -2.32 -23.39
CA PRO A 380 -13.96 -1.06 -24.01
C PRO A 380 -13.66 0.02 -22.97
N GLU A 381 -12.65 0.82 -23.27
CA GLU A 381 -12.38 2.07 -22.55
C GLU A 381 -13.58 3.02 -22.66
N GLY A 382 -13.89 3.76 -21.60
CA GLY A 382 -15.12 4.56 -21.50
C GLY A 382 -16.37 3.77 -21.10
N SER A 383 -16.25 2.44 -20.93
CA SER A 383 -17.38 1.62 -20.48
C SER A 383 -17.64 1.76 -18.99
N LEU A 384 -18.92 1.55 -18.63
CA LEU A 384 -19.32 1.54 -17.21
C LEU A 384 -18.56 0.47 -16.41
N GLY A 385 -18.23 -0.67 -17.02
CA GLY A 385 -17.50 -1.76 -16.38
C GLY A 385 -16.12 -1.34 -15.90
N LEU A 386 -15.29 -0.75 -16.77
CA LEU A 386 -13.96 -0.29 -16.40
C LEU A 386 -14.01 0.83 -15.37
N MET A 387 -14.93 1.80 -15.50
CA MET A 387 -15.11 2.86 -14.51
C MET A 387 -15.55 2.29 -13.16
N ALA A 388 -16.47 1.32 -13.14
CA ALA A 388 -16.91 0.68 -11.91
C ALA A 388 -15.79 -0.10 -11.20
N GLY A 389 -14.88 -0.74 -11.94
CA GLY A 389 -13.75 -1.47 -11.37
C GLY A 389 -12.79 -0.61 -10.55
N THR A 390 -12.59 0.66 -10.96
CA THR A 390 -11.76 1.61 -10.20
C THR A 390 -12.51 2.30 -9.06
N MET A 391 -13.85 2.31 -9.11
CA MET A 391 -14.71 3.10 -8.22
C MET A 391 -14.46 2.84 -6.72
N PRO A 392 -14.28 1.62 -6.21
CA PRO A 392 -14.04 1.41 -4.78
C PRO A 392 -12.82 2.17 -4.27
N TYR A 393 -11.77 2.24 -5.08
CA TYR A 393 -10.53 2.96 -4.77
C TYR A 393 -10.76 4.47 -4.80
N GLN A 394 -11.47 4.97 -5.81
CA GLN A 394 -11.79 6.39 -5.94
C GLN A 394 -12.79 6.87 -4.88
N LEU A 395 -13.77 6.04 -4.50
CA LEU A 395 -14.69 6.33 -3.39
C LEU A 395 -13.97 6.42 -2.06
N MET A 396 -13.02 5.53 -1.79
CA MET A 396 -12.20 5.60 -0.58
C MET A 396 -11.40 6.91 -0.56
N TYR A 397 -10.90 7.32 -1.71
CA TYR A 397 -10.21 8.59 -1.86
C TYR A 397 -11.08 9.79 -1.58
N LEU A 398 -12.20 9.87 -2.27
CA LEU A 398 -13.17 10.94 -2.06
C LEU A 398 -13.62 10.99 -0.59
N PHE A 399 -13.86 9.83 0.00
CA PHE A 399 -14.21 9.72 1.40
C PHE A 399 -13.11 10.29 2.32
N ILE A 400 -11.84 9.90 2.12
CA ILE A 400 -10.71 10.41 2.88
C ILE A 400 -10.60 11.94 2.71
N LEU A 401 -10.70 12.44 1.48
CA LEU A 401 -10.64 13.88 1.22
C LEU A 401 -11.78 14.64 1.91
N VAL A 402 -13.02 14.22 1.72
CA VAL A 402 -14.19 14.86 2.33
C VAL A 402 -14.07 14.87 3.86
N THR A 403 -13.68 13.73 4.44
CA THR A 403 -13.49 13.61 5.89
C THR A 403 -12.44 14.58 6.41
N PHE A 404 -11.33 14.71 5.69
CA PHE A 404 -10.26 15.62 6.07
C PHE A 404 -10.62 17.09 5.85
N PHE A 405 -11.38 17.43 4.81
CA PHE A 405 -11.90 18.79 4.63
C PHE A 405 -12.87 19.19 5.75
N VAL A 406 -13.79 18.30 6.15
CA VAL A 406 -14.67 18.53 7.29
C VAL A 406 -13.87 18.72 8.57
N TYR A 407 -12.83 17.91 8.78
CA TYR A 407 -11.94 18.05 9.91
C TYR A 407 -11.20 19.40 9.91
N LEU A 408 -10.69 19.84 8.75
CA LEU A 408 -10.01 21.12 8.58
C LEU A 408 -10.93 22.33 8.82
N ALA A 409 -12.14 22.28 8.32
CA ALA A 409 -13.13 23.34 8.50
C ALA A 409 -13.46 23.58 9.98
N ASN A 410 -13.17 22.57 10.82
CA ASN A 410 -13.48 22.61 12.25
C ASN A 410 -12.24 22.82 13.11
N ARG A 411 -11.66 24.04 13.08
CA ARG A 411 -10.42 24.39 13.82
C ARG A 411 -10.45 23.99 15.29
N GLN A 412 -11.60 24.09 15.95
CA GLN A 412 -11.74 23.70 17.37
C GLN A 412 -11.52 22.21 17.61
N LEU A 413 -11.86 21.34 16.64
CA LEU A 413 -11.58 19.90 16.71
C LEU A 413 -10.08 19.61 16.65
N VAL A 414 -9.39 20.28 15.73
CA VAL A 414 -7.93 20.15 15.58
C VAL A 414 -7.22 20.55 16.88
N GLU A 415 -7.62 21.67 17.47
CA GLU A 415 -7.02 22.14 18.73
C GLU A 415 -7.33 21.23 19.93
N ARG A 416 -8.54 20.68 20.01
CA ARG A 416 -8.91 19.72 21.07
C ARG A 416 -8.17 18.41 20.92
N ALA A 417 -8.09 17.87 19.71
CA ALA A 417 -7.34 16.64 19.44
C ALA A 417 -5.84 16.82 19.76
N ALA A 418 -5.28 17.98 19.46
CA ALA A 418 -3.90 18.31 19.81
C ALA A 418 -3.66 18.39 21.34
N ARG A 419 -4.63 18.95 22.09
CA ARG A 419 -4.56 19.01 23.56
C ARG A 419 -4.70 17.62 24.19
N ALA A 420 -5.65 16.82 23.73
CA ALA A 420 -5.85 15.44 24.22
C ALA A 420 -4.58 14.58 23.96
N ALA A 421 -4.03 14.63 22.75
CA ALA A 421 -2.78 13.93 22.44
C ALA A 421 -1.57 14.44 23.24
N GLY A 422 -1.57 15.71 23.65
CA GLY A 422 -0.56 16.29 24.56
C GLY A 422 -0.68 15.77 25.98
N ALA A 423 -1.90 15.62 26.49
CA ALA A 423 -2.18 15.09 27.83
C ALA A 423 -1.79 13.61 27.93
N GLU A 424 -2.17 12.77 26.95
CA GLU A 424 -1.80 11.34 26.89
C GLU A 424 -0.27 11.12 26.92
N LEU A 425 0.48 11.99 26.25
CA LEU A 425 1.96 11.93 26.27
C LEU A 425 2.58 12.40 27.58
N ALA A 426 1.93 13.34 28.25
CA ALA A 426 2.35 13.76 29.58
C ALA A 426 2.14 12.61 30.58
N GLU A 427 0.97 11.99 30.59
CA GLU A 427 0.66 10.83 31.45
C GLU A 427 1.60 9.64 31.17
N ALA A 428 1.88 9.33 29.90
CA ALA A 428 2.80 8.27 29.52
C ALA A 428 4.27 8.55 29.92
N LYS A 429 4.61 9.82 30.14
CA LYS A 429 5.95 10.23 30.60
C LYS A 429 6.09 10.15 32.12
N TYR A 430 5.00 10.25 32.87
CA TYR A 430 4.95 10.12 34.31
C TYR A 430 4.68 8.68 34.79
N SER A 431 4.25 7.78 33.90
CA SER A 431 4.00 6.35 34.22
C SER A 431 5.18 5.42 33.87
N ARG A 432 6.33 5.98 33.50
CA ARG A 432 7.61 5.31 33.31
C ARG A 432 8.58 5.79 34.38
#